data_0eb92187f5e232204e38754a633faef6
#
_entry.id   0eb92187f5e232204e38754a633faef6
#
_cell.length_a   1.000
_cell.length_b   1.000
_cell.length_c   1.000
_cell.angle_alpha   90.00
_cell.angle_beta   90.00
_cell.angle_gamma   90.00
#
_symmetry.space_group_name_H-M   'P 1'
#
loop_
_entity.id
_entity.type
_entity.pdbx_description
1 polymer ?
#
loop_
_entity_poly.entity_id
_entity_poly.type
_entity_poly.pdbx_seq_one_letter_code
_entity_poly.pdbx_strand_id
1 'polypeptide(L)'
;MLCAAAHNIYVPDPTIGIRGIRSAIVTALGATPSFFSGALAAQAASLLAGELDERSRLPVIVIDEAHLLSVEDLEALRMLSNVGMDTESHFALLLIGQPTLRRQLKMAVLSALDQRIGTRYTIGPMSLEDTTDYIKGHLGFAGRVDPLFSEDAIKVIHQASRGYPRTVNNLALAALMATRASQGAIVDQSAAQSAVSEFTE
;
A
#
# COMPACT_ATOMS: atom_id res chain seq x y z
N MET A 1 -20.69 1.63 -14.18
CA MET A 1 -19.88 1.95 -15.36
C MET A 1 -18.58 2.53 -14.83
N LEU A 2 -17.51 1.72 -14.78
CA LEU A 2 -16.21 2.19 -14.27
C LEU A 2 -15.64 3.18 -15.27
N CYS A 3 -15.30 4.39 -14.82
CA CYS A 3 -14.63 5.41 -15.63
C CYS A 3 -13.37 4.82 -16.28
N ALA A 4 -13.26 4.89 -17.57
CA ALA A 4 -12.16 4.31 -18.34
C ALA A 4 -10.80 4.99 -18.15
N ALA A 5 -10.69 6.04 -17.33
CA ALA A 5 -9.44 6.72 -17.03
C ALA A 5 -9.45 7.27 -15.59
N ALA A 6 -8.92 6.52 -14.66
CA ALA A 6 -8.58 7.04 -13.34
C ALA A 6 -7.25 7.82 -13.42
N HIS A 7 -7.19 9.01 -12.82
CA HIS A 7 -5.94 9.74 -12.64
C HIS A 7 -5.39 9.43 -11.25
N ASN A 8 -4.40 8.57 -11.19
CA ASN A 8 -3.82 8.11 -9.91
C ASN A 8 -2.78 9.11 -9.40
N ILE A 9 -2.99 9.60 -8.19
CA ILE A 9 -2.08 10.49 -7.47
C ILE A 9 -1.54 9.71 -6.27
N TYR A 10 -0.28 9.28 -6.32
CA TYR A 10 0.34 8.47 -5.29
C TYR A 10 1.24 9.30 -4.38
N VAL A 11 1.00 9.22 -3.09
CA VAL A 11 1.77 9.87 -2.02
C VAL A 11 2.45 8.76 -1.20
N PRO A 12 3.74 8.47 -1.43
CA PRO A 12 4.44 7.36 -0.77
C PRO A 12 4.82 7.67 0.68
N ASP A 13 5.00 8.93 1.01
CA ASP A 13 5.43 9.38 2.35
C ASP A 13 4.54 10.53 2.83
N PRO A 14 3.60 10.27 3.76
CA PRO A 14 2.70 11.27 4.28
C PRO A 14 3.33 12.18 5.34
N THR A 15 4.57 11.93 5.77
CA THR A 15 5.28 12.79 6.76
C THR A 15 5.55 14.20 6.24
N ILE A 16 5.39 14.42 4.93
CA ILE A 16 5.39 15.76 4.32
C ILE A 16 4.22 16.64 4.80
N GLY A 17 3.27 16.07 5.56
CA GLY A 17 2.08 16.74 6.09
C GLY A 17 1.10 17.20 5.02
N ILE A 18 -0.03 17.76 5.46
CA ILE A 18 -1.13 18.15 4.55
C ILE A 18 -0.69 19.15 3.47
N ARG A 19 0.25 20.04 3.77
CA ARG A 19 0.76 20.98 2.79
C ARG A 19 1.51 20.27 1.65
N GLY A 20 2.38 19.31 2.01
CA GLY A 20 3.11 18.49 1.05
C GLY A 20 2.18 17.64 0.20
N ILE A 21 1.16 17.04 0.82
CA ILE A 21 0.13 16.25 0.13
C ILE A 21 -0.62 17.11 -0.88
N ARG A 22 -1.07 18.33 -0.51
CA ARG A 22 -1.72 19.26 -1.42
C ARG A 22 -0.81 19.69 -2.57
N SER A 23 0.47 19.93 -2.28
CA SER A 23 1.46 20.23 -3.32
C SER A 23 1.63 19.07 -4.30
N ALA A 24 1.70 17.85 -3.80
CA ALA A 24 1.78 16.64 -4.63
C ALA A 24 0.56 16.49 -5.55
N ILE A 25 -0.65 16.73 -5.02
CA ILE A 25 -1.90 16.73 -5.80
C ILE A 25 -1.83 17.77 -6.92
N VAL A 26 -1.50 19.04 -6.60
CA VAL A 26 -1.43 20.12 -7.57
C VAL A 26 -0.40 19.82 -8.66
N THR A 27 0.78 19.32 -8.28
CA THR A 27 1.85 18.95 -9.22
C THR A 27 1.43 17.78 -10.12
N ALA A 28 0.79 16.74 -9.57
CA ALA A 28 0.31 15.60 -10.33
C ALA A 28 -0.76 16.00 -11.36
N LEU A 29 -1.55 17.03 -11.05
CA LEU A 29 -2.56 17.60 -11.95
C LEU A 29 -1.97 18.65 -12.92
N GLY A 30 -0.65 18.79 -13.00
CA GLY A 30 0.07 19.58 -13.99
C GLY A 30 0.16 21.09 -13.69
N ALA A 31 -0.12 21.50 -12.44
CA ALA A 31 -0.02 22.89 -12.02
C ALA A 31 1.15 23.16 -11.07
N THR A 32 1.56 24.42 -10.96
CA THR A 32 2.58 24.85 -9.99
C THR A 32 1.92 25.13 -8.65
N PRO A 33 2.37 24.50 -7.54
CA PRO A 33 1.78 24.68 -6.22
C PRO A 33 1.93 26.12 -5.72
N SER A 34 0.84 26.66 -5.18
CA SER A 34 0.84 27.98 -4.56
C SER A 34 1.69 28.01 -3.29
N PHE A 35 2.41 29.10 -3.07
CA PHE A 35 3.23 29.30 -1.87
C PHE A 35 2.38 29.41 -0.59
N PHE A 36 1.22 30.09 -0.65
CA PHE A 36 0.36 30.28 0.51
C PHE A 36 -0.55 29.09 0.77
N SER A 37 -0.57 28.60 2.01
CA SER A 37 -1.30 27.36 2.38
C SER A 37 -2.80 27.43 2.07
N GLY A 38 -3.45 28.58 2.31
CA GLY A 38 -4.87 28.77 1.99
C GLY A 38 -5.15 28.72 0.49
N ALA A 39 -4.32 29.39 -0.31
CA ALA A 39 -4.42 29.36 -1.77
C ALA A 39 -4.13 27.96 -2.33
N LEU A 40 -3.15 27.25 -1.76
CA LEU A 40 -2.82 25.87 -2.13
C LEU A 40 -3.99 24.90 -1.86
N ALA A 41 -4.69 25.08 -0.74
CA ALA A 41 -5.87 24.27 -0.43
C ALA A 41 -7.00 24.49 -1.45
N ALA A 42 -7.31 25.75 -1.78
CA ALA A 42 -8.32 26.09 -2.78
C ALA A 42 -7.90 25.61 -4.19
N GLN A 43 -6.62 25.74 -4.54
CA GLN A 43 -6.06 25.28 -5.81
C GLN A 43 -6.20 23.76 -5.96
N ALA A 44 -5.83 22.99 -4.93
CA ALA A 44 -5.96 21.54 -4.96
C ALA A 44 -7.42 21.09 -5.14
N ALA A 45 -8.35 21.72 -4.39
CA ALA A 45 -9.78 21.42 -4.51
C ALA A 45 -10.34 21.74 -5.90
N SER A 46 -9.99 22.90 -6.46
CA SER A 46 -10.43 23.32 -7.80
C SER A 46 -9.91 22.41 -8.91
N LEU A 47 -8.64 22.01 -8.84
CA LEU A 47 -8.05 21.09 -9.83
C LEU A 47 -8.66 19.69 -9.77
N LEU A 48 -8.94 19.16 -8.57
CA LEU A 48 -9.62 17.88 -8.41
C LEU A 48 -11.04 17.92 -9.00
N ALA A 49 -11.78 19.00 -8.75
CA ALA A 49 -13.10 19.18 -9.36
C ALA A 49 -13.02 19.28 -10.89
N GLY A 50 -12.08 20.06 -11.42
CA GLY A 50 -11.88 20.19 -12.87
C GLY A 50 -11.52 18.88 -13.58
N GLU A 51 -10.77 17.97 -12.95
CA GLU A 51 -10.48 16.65 -13.53
C GLU A 51 -11.75 15.83 -13.76
N LEU A 52 -12.70 15.89 -12.83
CA LEU A 52 -13.96 15.17 -12.95
C LEU A 52 -14.92 15.86 -13.92
N ASP A 53 -15.13 17.18 -13.75
CA ASP A 53 -16.16 17.94 -14.46
C ASP A 53 -15.80 18.21 -15.91
N GLU A 54 -14.53 18.59 -16.18
CA GLU A 54 -14.07 18.99 -17.52
C GLU A 54 -13.50 17.82 -18.32
N ARG A 55 -12.82 16.87 -17.64
CA ARG A 55 -12.08 15.77 -18.29
C ARG A 55 -12.74 14.42 -18.11
N SER A 56 -13.82 14.33 -17.35
CA SER A 56 -14.52 13.07 -17.02
C SER A 56 -13.56 12.00 -16.47
N ARG A 57 -12.53 12.42 -15.72
CA ARG A 57 -11.55 11.54 -15.08
C ARG A 57 -11.73 11.62 -13.59
N LEU A 58 -11.94 10.48 -12.94
CA LEU A 58 -11.99 10.43 -11.47
C LEU A 58 -10.56 10.43 -10.90
N PRO A 59 -10.13 11.49 -10.20
CA PRO A 59 -8.86 11.45 -9.46
C PRO A 59 -8.94 10.42 -8.35
N VAL A 60 -7.88 9.61 -8.21
CA VAL A 60 -7.73 8.65 -7.11
C VAL A 60 -6.47 9.00 -6.35
N ILE A 61 -6.64 9.54 -5.14
CA ILE A 61 -5.52 9.88 -4.26
C ILE A 61 -5.22 8.66 -3.41
N VAL A 62 -4.01 8.14 -3.52
CA VAL A 62 -3.51 7.01 -2.73
C VAL A 62 -2.44 7.53 -1.79
N ILE A 63 -2.69 7.44 -0.48
CA ILE A 63 -1.72 7.79 0.56
C ILE A 63 -1.24 6.50 1.21
N ASP A 64 0.03 6.18 0.99
CA ASP A 64 0.69 5.05 1.64
C ASP A 64 1.19 5.46 3.04
N GLU A 65 1.44 4.48 3.88
CA GLU A 65 1.85 4.67 5.28
C GLU A 65 0.97 5.68 6.05
N ALA A 66 -0.32 5.76 5.70
CA ALA A 66 -1.28 6.75 6.22
C ALA A 66 -1.43 6.71 7.76
N HIS A 67 -0.91 5.69 8.43
CA HIS A 67 -0.84 5.61 9.89
C HIS A 67 0.15 6.62 10.51
N LEU A 68 1.01 7.24 9.69
CA LEU A 68 1.94 8.30 10.09
C LEU A 68 1.31 9.70 10.02
N LEU A 69 0.11 9.84 9.45
CA LEU A 69 -0.63 11.11 9.44
C LEU A 69 -1.02 11.52 10.85
N SER A 70 -0.91 12.81 11.15
CA SER A 70 -1.46 13.37 12.37
C SER A 70 -3.00 13.42 12.32
N VAL A 71 -3.63 13.66 13.47
CA VAL A 71 -5.08 13.88 13.54
C VAL A 71 -5.47 15.10 12.72
N GLU A 72 -4.66 16.15 12.76
CA GLU A 72 -4.86 17.39 12.02
C GLU A 72 -4.76 17.16 10.50
N ASP A 73 -3.83 16.33 10.04
CA ASP A 73 -3.71 16.00 8.62
C ASP A 73 -4.90 15.19 8.13
N LEU A 74 -5.37 14.22 8.92
CA LEU A 74 -6.57 13.43 8.61
C LEU A 74 -7.84 14.30 8.53
N GLU A 75 -8.00 15.24 9.47
CA GLU A 75 -9.10 16.22 9.41
C GLU A 75 -8.96 17.16 8.20
N ALA A 76 -7.76 17.57 7.85
CA ALA A 76 -7.53 18.41 6.68
C ALA A 76 -7.80 17.66 5.35
N LEU A 77 -7.57 16.33 5.30
CA LEU A 77 -7.97 15.48 4.18
C LEU A 77 -9.51 15.34 4.12
N ARG A 78 -10.18 15.20 5.26
CA ARG A 78 -11.63 15.23 5.32
C ARG A 78 -12.19 16.55 4.77
N MET A 79 -11.59 17.68 5.16
CA MET A 79 -11.99 18.99 4.64
C MET A 79 -11.78 19.14 3.14
N LEU A 80 -10.74 18.50 2.58
CA LEU A 80 -10.52 18.51 1.13
C LEU A 80 -11.65 17.78 0.38
N SER A 81 -12.24 16.74 1.01
CA SER A 81 -13.37 16.00 0.44
C SER A 81 -14.72 16.71 0.61
N ASN A 82 -14.75 17.86 1.31
CA ASN A 82 -15.99 18.58 1.64
C ASN A 82 -16.32 19.64 0.58
N VAL A 83 -16.51 19.20 -0.65
CA VAL A 83 -16.90 20.09 -1.76
C VAL A 83 -18.42 19.96 -1.98
N GLY A 84 -19.08 21.07 -2.29
CA GLY A 84 -20.52 21.06 -2.63
C GLY A 84 -21.47 20.64 -1.49
N MET A 85 -21.15 20.98 -0.23
CA MET A 85 -21.97 20.63 0.94
C MET A 85 -22.25 19.11 1.07
N ASP A 86 -21.23 18.26 0.88
CA ASP A 86 -21.30 16.80 1.00
C ASP A 86 -22.17 16.06 -0.03
N THR A 87 -22.61 16.70 -1.08
CA THR A 87 -23.47 16.06 -2.07
C THR A 87 -22.71 15.28 -3.14
N GLU A 88 -21.44 15.65 -3.40
CA GLU A 88 -20.63 15.02 -4.45
C GLU A 88 -19.17 14.88 -4.03
N SER A 89 -18.55 13.78 -4.44
CA SER A 89 -17.11 13.54 -4.25
C SER A 89 -16.39 13.66 -5.57
N HIS A 90 -15.52 14.64 -5.70
CA HIS A 90 -14.74 14.89 -6.92
C HIS A 90 -13.50 14.01 -7.04
N PHE A 91 -13.21 13.18 -6.05
CA PHE A 91 -12.10 12.24 -6.06
C PHE A 91 -12.35 11.04 -5.13
N ALA A 92 -11.65 9.96 -5.36
CA ALA A 92 -11.58 8.84 -4.42
C ALA A 92 -10.31 8.97 -3.57
N LEU A 93 -10.42 8.68 -2.26
CA LEU A 93 -9.29 8.67 -1.33
C LEU A 93 -9.07 7.25 -0.81
N LEU A 94 -7.86 6.73 -1.03
CA LEU A 94 -7.40 5.45 -0.51
C LEU A 94 -6.30 5.68 0.52
N LEU A 95 -6.57 5.32 1.77
CA LEU A 95 -5.59 5.35 2.85
C LEU A 95 -5.06 3.93 3.08
N ILE A 96 -3.79 3.72 2.85
CA ILE A 96 -3.09 2.46 3.10
C ILE A 96 -2.19 2.65 4.31
N GLY A 97 -2.20 1.71 5.25
CA GLY A 97 -1.37 1.83 6.44
C GLY A 97 -1.47 0.62 7.36
N GLN A 98 -0.69 0.64 8.41
CA GLN A 98 -0.66 -0.39 9.43
C GLN A 98 -1.97 -0.41 10.24
N PRO A 99 -2.26 -1.49 11.00
CA PRO A 99 -3.48 -1.60 11.83
C PRO A 99 -3.68 -0.46 12.84
N THR A 100 -2.63 0.28 13.17
CA THR A 100 -2.67 1.49 13.98
C THR A 100 -3.55 2.59 13.37
N LEU A 101 -3.56 2.74 12.04
CA LEU A 101 -4.46 3.65 11.32
C LEU A 101 -5.93 3.39 11.67
N ARG A 102 -6.33 2.11 11.70
CA ARG A 102 -7.71 1.74 12.03
C ARG A 102 -8.10 2.16 13.45
N ARG A 103 -7.17 2.07 14.41
CA ARG A 103 -7.40 2.53 15.79
C ARG A 103 -7.48 4.05 15.85
N GLN A 104 -6.61 4.74 15.13
CA GLN A 104 -6.59 6.21 15.05
C GLN A 104 -7.91 6.75 14.47
N LEU A 105 -8.40 6.18 13.37
CA LEU A 105 -9.67 6.57 12.75
C LEU A 105 -10.90 6.35 13.66
N LYS A 106 -10.80 5.49 14.66
CA LYS A 106 -11.86 5.26 15.67
C LYS A 106 -11.87 6.28 16.81
N MET A 107 -10.92 7.20 16.86
CA MET A 107 -10.91 8.26 17.87
C MET A 107 -12.12 9.19 17.68
N ALA A 108 -12.71 9.63 18.78
CA ALA A 108 -13.91 10.47 18.76
C ALA A 108 -13.72 11.75 17.92
N VAL A 109 -12.52 12.34 17.94
CA VAL A 109 -12.17 13.53 17.16
C VAL A 109 -12.26 13.28 15.65
N LEU A 110 -12.05 12.06 15.18
CA LEU A 110 -12.10 11.68 13.76
C LEU A 110 -13.43 11.02 13.36
N SER A 111 -14.45 11.06 14.22
CA SER A 111 -15.77 10.41 13.96
C SER A 111 -16.39 10.83 12.64
N ALA A 112 -16.27 12.09 12.25
CA ALA A 112 -16.79 12.60 10.97
C ALA A 112 -16.04 12.02 9.76
N LEU A 113 -14.73 11.79 9.86
CA LEU A 113 -13.95 11.10 8.83
C LEU A 113 -14.31 9.61 8.80
N ASP A 114 -14.41 8.97 9.97
CA ASP A 114 -14.76 7.54 10.08
C ASP A 114 -16.11 7.21 9.43
N GLN A 115 -17.10 8.10 9.55
CA GLN A 115 -18.43 7.97 8.92
C GLN A 115 -18.39 8.06 7.38
N ARG A 116 -17.39 8.75 6.80
CA ARG A 116 -17.23 8.89 5.35
C ARG A 116 -16.51 7.73 4.69
N ILE A 117 -15.90 6.84 5.47
CA ILE A 117 -15.18 5.69 4.93
C ILE A 117 -16.21 4.63 4.49
N GLY A 118 -16.44 4.56 3.19
CA GLY A 118 -17.38 3.61 2.58
C GLY A 118 -16.91 2.16 2.62
N THR A 119 -15.60 1.92 2.52
CA THR A 119 -15.05 0.55 2.47
C THR A 119 -13.81 0.44 3.34
N ARG A 120 -13.73 -0.66 4.08
CA ARG A 120 -12.54 -1.01 4.88
C ARG A 120 -12.13 -2.43 4.57
N TYR A 121 -10.88 -2.59 4.24
CA TYR A 121 -10.29 -3.89 3.96
C TYR A 121 -9.06 -4.13 4.83
N THR A 122 -8.82 -5.38 5.19
CA THR A 122 -7.61 -5.79 5.90
C THR A 122 -6.95 -6.90 5.09
N ILE A 123 -5.72 -6.65 4.63
CA ILE A 123 -4.91 -7.66 3.95
C ILE A 123 -4.33 -8.55 5.05
N GLY A 124 -4.76 -9.81 5.08
CA GLY A 124 -4.20 -10.82 5.97
C GLY A 124 -2.92 -11.45 5.42
N PRO A 125 -2.25 -12.26 6.23
CA PRO A 125 -1.14 -13.07 5.75
C PRO A 125 -1.62 -14.10 4.72
N MET A 126 -0.72 -14.53 3.85
CA MET A 126 -0.97 -15.59 2.87
C MET A 126 -1.22 -16.95 3.56
N SER A 127 -2.10 -17.75 3.00
CA SER A 127 -2.22 -19.17 3.34
C SER A 127 -0.99 -19.96 2.84
N LEU A 128 -0.89 -21.23 3.19
CA LEU A 128 0.17 -22.09 2.66
C LEU A 128 0.07 -22.25 1.13
N GLU A 129 -1.15 -22.33 0.61
CA GLU A 129 -1.42 -22.40 -0.82
C GLU A 129 -0.98 -21.10 -1.51
N ASP A 130 -1.42 -19.94 -1.00
CA ASP A 130 -1.00 -18.64 -1.51
C ASP A 130 0.52 -18.47 -1.46
N THR A 131 1.18 -18.92 -0.37
CA THR A 131 2.65 -18.85 -0.23
C THR A 131 3.34 -19.71 -1.29
N THR A 132 2.78 -20.88 -1.58
CA THR A 132 3.30 -21.79 -2.61
C THR A 132 3.19 -21.14 -3.99
N ASP A 133 2.04 -20.61 -4.32
CA ASP A 133 1.80 -19.94 -5.61
C ASP A 133 2.61 -18.65 -5.74
N TYR A 134 2.79 -17.93 -4.64
CA TYR A 134 3.63 -16.74 -4.58
C TYR A 134 5.09 -17.07 -4.93
N ILE A 135 5.69 -18.10 -4.31
CA ILE A 135 7.06 -18.53 -4.59
C ILE A 135 7.18 -19.00 -6.04
N LYS A 136 6.25 -19.84 -6.51
CA LYS A 136 6.23 -20.31 -7.91
C LYS A 136 6.09 -19.17 -8.91
N GLY A 137 5.22 -18.20 -8.63
CA GLY A 137 5.04 -17.02 -9.46
C GLY A 137 6.31 -16.19 -9.60
N HIS A 138 7.02 -15.94 -8.49
CA HIS A 138 8.29 -15.22 -8.50
C HIS A 138 9.39 -15.97 -9.28
N LEU A 139 9.46 -17.29 -9.17
CA LEU A 139 10.36 -18.12 -9.97
C LEU A 139 10.01 -18.02 -11.46
N GLY A 140 8.72 -18.05 -11.79
CA GLY A 140 8.23 -17.88 -13.17
C GLY A 140 8.62 -16.53 -13.78
N PHE A 141 8.47 -15.42 -13.03
CA PHE A 141 8.94 -14.09 -13.44
C PHE A 141 10.45 -14.04 -13.66
N ALA A 142 11.23 -14.82 -12.90
CA ALA A 142 12.67 -14.98 -13.10
C ALA A 142 13.03 -15.91 -14.28
N GLY A 143 12.04 -16.40 -15.03
CA GLY A 143 12.25 -17.28 -16.18
C GLY A 143 12.46 -18.75 -15.82
N ARG A 144 12.19 -19.16 -14.58
CA ARG A 144 12.33 -20.54 -14.14
C ARG A 144 10.99 -21.25 -14.01
N VAL A 145 10.81 -22.31 -14.77
CA VAL A 145 9.58 -23.12 -14.78
C VAL A 145 9.71 -24.36 -13.89
N ASP A 146 10.93 -24.89 -13.76
CA ASP A 146 11.18 -26.09 -12.94
C ASP A 146 11.07 -25.77 -11.45
N PRO A 147 10.52 -26.71 -10.64
CA PRO A 147 10.43 -26.54 -9.19
C PRO A 147 11.84 -26.41 -8.57
N LEU A 148 12.07 -25.30 -7.87
CA LEU A 148 13.35 -25.04 -7.20
C LEU A 148 13.25 -25.25 -5.69
N PHE A 149 12.03 -25.27 -5.13
CA PHE A 149 11.75 -25.52 -3.72
C PHE A 149 10.97 -26.81 -3.58
N SER A 150 11.35 -27.64 -2.63
CA SER A 150 10.54 -28.81 -2.21
C SER A 150 9.28 -28.31 -1.45
N GLU A 151 8.24 -29.12 -1.43
CA GLU A 151 7.02 -28.80 -0.68
C GLU A 151 7.31 -28.61 0.82
N ASP A 152 8.22 -29.41 1.38
CA ASP A 152 8.57 -29.31 2.79
C ASP A 152 9.40 -28.05 3.10
N ALA A 153 10.25 -27.61 2.17
CA ALA A 153 10.92 -26.31 2.28
C ALA A 153 9.92 -25.16 2.30
N ILE A 154 8.93 -25.20 1.42
CA ILE A 154 7.86 -24.17 1.37
C ILE A 154 7.06 -24.16 2.68
N LYS A 155 6.73 -25.33 3.25
CA LYS A 155 6.05 -25.42 4.55
C LYS A 155 6.86 -24.78 5.67
N VAL A 156 8.17 -25.05 5.74
CA VAL A 156 9.08 -24.43 6.73
C VAL A 156 9.09 -22.91 6.57
N ILE A 157 9.27 -22.41 5.34
CA ILE A 157 9.27 -20.97 5.04
C ILE A 157 7.93 -20.34 5.43
N HIS A 158 6.80 -20.98 5.07
CA HIS A 158 5.46 -20.48 5.41
C HIS A 158 5.26 -20.39 6.93
N GLN A 159 5.61 -21.42 7.67
CA GLN A 159 5.46 -21.45 9.13
C GLN A 159 6.29 -20.36 9.80
N ALA A 160 7.55 -20.19 9.41
CA ALA A 160 8.44 -19.19 9.96
C ALA A 160 8.04 -17.76 9.56
N SER A 161 7.62 -17.56 8.32
CA SER A 161 7.16 -16.27 7.81
C SER A 161 5.77 -15.87 8.28
N ARG A 162 4.98 -16.82 8.78
CA ARG A 162 3.55 -16.67 9.08
C ARG A 162 2.75 -16.15 7.87
N GLY A 163 3.21 -16.43 6.65
CA GLY A 163 2.58 -15.98 5.41
C GLY A 163 2.79 -14.50 5.07
N TYR A 164 3.69 -13.78 5.73
CA TYR A 164 3.99 -12.40 5.37
C TYR A 164 4.93 -12.35 4.17
N PRO A 165 4.54 -11.70 3.03
CA PRO A 165 5.28 -11.76 1.77
C PRO A 165 6.75 -11.34 1.89
N ARG A 166 7.03 -10.24 2.61
CA ARG A 166 8.41 -9.76 2.81
C ARG A 166 9.27 -10.80 3.53
N THR A 167 8.72 -11.43 4.57
CA THR A 167 9.44 -12.47 5.33
C THR A 167 9.60 -13.73 4.47
N VAL A 168 8.58 -14.11 3.68
CA VAL A 168 8.68 -15.22 2.72
C VAL A 168 9.84 -14.97 1.75
N ASN A 169 9.95 -13.77 1.16
CA ASN A 169 11.04 -13.42 0.25
C ASN A 169 12.42 -13.55 0.91
N ASN A 170 12.56 -12.99 2.12
CA ASN A 170 13.84 -13.03 2.83
C ASN A 170 14.26 -14.47 3.14
N LEU A 171 13.34 -15.29 3.66
CA LEU A 171 13.62 -16.69 3.97
C LEU A 171 13.86 -17.53 2.72
N ALA A 172 13.10 -17.31 1.65
CA ALA A 172 13.30 -17.99 0.38
C ALA A 172 14.67 -17.67 -0.23
N LEU A 173 15.08 -16.39 -0.19
CA LEU A 173 16.40 -15.98 -0.67
C LEU A 173 17.52 -16.57 0.18
N ALA A 174 17.42 -16.54 1.50
CA ALA A 174 18.40 -17.15 2.40
C ALA A 174 18.51 -18.67 2.17
N ALA A 175 17.38 -19.38 2.02
CA ALA A 175 17.36 -20.79 1.71
C ALA A 175 18.02 -21.12 0.35
N LEU A 176 17.83 -20.29 -0.66
CA LEU A 176 18.53 -20.40 -1.95
C LEU A 176 20.04 -20.22 -1.79
N MET A 177 20.49 -19.26 -0.97
CA MET A 177 21.90 -19.05 -0.69
C MET A 177 22.52 -20.25 0.03
N ALA A 178 21.82 -20.81 1.03
CA ALA A 178 22.26 -22.01 1.74
C ALA A 178 22.37 -23.22 0.80
N THR A 179 21.37 -23.41 -0.07
CA THR A 179 21.38 -24.48 -1.09
C THR A 179 22.54 -24.34 -2.06
N ARG A 180 22.82 -23.12 -2.51
CA ARG A 180 23.96 -22.84 -3.39
C ARG A 180 25.31 -23.14 -2.70
N ALA A 181 25.44 -22.77 -1.43
CA ALA A 181 26.66 -23.03 -0.65
C ALA A 181 26.92 -24.53 -0.48
N SER A 182 25.87 -25.33 -0.32
CA SER A 182 25.93 -26.81 -0.24
C SER A 182 25.96 -27.49 -1.62
N GLN A 183 25.97 -26.73 -2.73
CA GLN A 183 25.91 -27.24 -4.10
C GLN A 183 24.65 -28.09 -4.38
N GLY A 184 23.56 -27.83 -3.67
CA GLY A 184 22.28 -28.51 -3.86
C GLY A 184 21.58 -28.09 -5.15
N ALA A 185 20.79 -29.00 -5.75
CA ALA A 185 20.03 -28.71 -6.98
C ALA A 185 18.69 -28.05 -6.72
N ILE A 186 18.08 -28.32 -5.55
CA ILE A 186 16.78 -27.78 -5.10
C ILE A 186 16.89 -27.36 -3.64
N VAL A 187 16.06 -26.41 -3.24
CA VAL A 187 15.92 -26.01 -1.83
C VAL A 187 15.10 -27.09 -1.12
N ASP A 188 15.75 -27.82 -0.24
CA ASP A 188 15.14 -28.85 0.61
C ASP A 188 14.75 -28.29 1.99
N GLN A 189 14.15 -29.14 2.82
CA GLN A 189 13.75 -28.77 4.17
C GLN A 189 14.95 -28.30 5.01
N SER A 190 16.13 -28.92 4.87
CA SER A 190 17.32 -28.60 5.66
C SER A 190 17.82 -27.20 5.34
N ALA A 191 17.89 -26.84 4.05
CA ALA A 191 18.28 -25.49 3.62
C ALA A 191 17.29 -24.42 4.12
N ALA A 192 15.98 -24.72 4.10
CA ALA A 192 14.97 -23.84 4.64
C ALA A 192 15.09 -23.66 6.16
N GLN A 193 15.38 -24.74 6.91
CA GLN A 193 15.61 -24.67 8.36
C GLN A 193 16.86 -23.87 8.71
N SER A 194 17.95 -24.03 7.97
CA SER A 194 19.17 -23.21 8.14
C SER A 194 18.87 -21.73 7.93
N ALA A 195 18.13 -21.38 6.88
CA ALA A 195 17.71 -20.00 6.63
C ALA A 195 16.86 -19.43 7.77
N VAL A 196 15.95 -20.22 8.34
CA VAL A 196 15.12 -19.77 9.49
C VAL A 196 15.99 -19.54 10.72
N SER A 197 16.98 -20.40 10.99
CA SER A 197 17.87 -20.25 12.15
C SER A 197 18.70 -18.95 12.05
N GLU A 198 19.28 -18.68 10.89
CA GLU A 198 20.03 -17.43 10.64
C GLU A 198 19.17 -16.15 10.73
N PHE A 199 17.88 -16.27 10.38
CA PHE A 199 16.97 -15.12 10.42
C PHE A 199 16.44 -14.80 11.81
N THR A 200 16.57 -15.74 12.76
CA THR A 200 16.02 -15.61 14.12
C THR A 200 17.09 -15.15 15.14
N GLU A 201 18.38 -15.20 14.78
CA GLU A 201 19.48 -14.62 15.53
C GLU A 201 19.58 -13.09 15.30
#